data_870ceb9bb284aed81249a68eeb7b0a1b
#
_entry.id   870ceb9bb284aed81249a68eeb7b0a1b
#
_cell.length_a   1.000
_cell.length_b   1.000
_cell.length_c   1.000
_cell.angle_alpha   90.00
_cell.angle_beta   90.00
_cell.angle_gamma   90.00
#
_symmetry.space_group_name_H-M   'P 1'
#
loop_
_entity.id
_entity.type
_entity.pdbx_description
1 polymer ?
#
loop_
_entity_poly.entity_id
_entity_poly.type
_entity_poly.pdbx_seq_one_letter_code
_entity_poly.pdbx_strand_id
1 'polypeptide(L)'
;MKKTIFVLALMIMGAGCAKQEDMEAAAPVAAVPEVEEMAASDGPDAYYEYLWCNRGEDYSQEKFAELTANWNSVIDGMDAPALAAFGYIPRGAEMEGYDGLWVLRWNSKGDSAAGWEAYAASEAGQAHEATYASVLSCGNEVGVNRFGFNAYIPQPMPASFTGEPSPYFLTNTFCAFNDGKGPEDLRKVVMGEYLPLLAAASDANPESSYWFMIGAPDFEERISGPFDFNWINYWQTVQEGESSSTAFAASEEGQAVMASLGEVATCQDPQGWDGYLIRSNVDA
;
A
#
# COMPACT_ATOMS: atom_id res chain seq x y z
N MET A 1 15.36 -17.11 47.22
CA MET A 1 15.10 -16.59 48.57
C MET A 1 15.19 -15.08 48.55
N LYS A 2 14.30 -14.44 49.22
CA LYS A 2 14.00 -13.03 49.49
C LYS A 2 13.03 -12.35 48.55
N LYS A 3 11.77 -12.48 48.95
CA LYS A 3 10.62 -11.60 48.66
C LYS A 3 10.87 -10.25 49.31
N THR A 4 10.54 -9.17 48.64
CA THR A 4 10.29 -7.90 49.32
C THR A 4 9.00 -7.31 48.76
N ILE A 5 8.00 -7.36 49.60
CA ILE A 5 6.69 -6.71 49.51
C ILE A 5 6.90 -5.27 49.96
N PHE A 6 6.38 -4.29 49.25
CA PHE A 6 6.13 -2.97 49.82
C PHE A 6 4.67 -2.55 49.62
N VAL A 7 4.12 -2.18 50.74
CA VAL A 7 2.75 -1.92 51.13
C VAL A 7 2.36 -0.47 50.82
N LEU A 8 1.23 -0.31 50.21
CA LEU A 8 0.08 0.58 50.45
C LEU A 8 0.34 1.86 51.27
N ALA A 9 0.00 3.00 50.72
CA ALA A 9 -0.48 4.14 51.48
C ALA A 9 -1.65 4.85 50.77
N LEU A 10 -2.79 4.64 51.32
CA LEU A 10 -4.08 5.29 51.11
C LEU A 10 -4.08 6.64 51.86
N MET A 11 -4.41 7.75 51.23
CA MET A 11 -4.89 8.93 51.92
C MET A 11 -6.12 9.53 51.24
N ILE A 12 -7.17 9.49 52.03
CA ILE A 12 -8.49 10.10 51.83
C ILE A 12 -8.46 11.51 52.43
N MET A 13 -9.15 12.44 51.84
CA MET A 13 -9.99 13.50 52.34
C MET A 13 -9.77 14.87 51.67
N GLY A 14 -10.91 15.39 51.21
CA GLY A 14 -11.04 16.79 50.85
C GLY A 14 -12.36 17.04 50.16
N ALA A 15 -13.44 17.01 50.93
CA ALA A 15 -14.77 17.52 50.50
C ALA A 15 -14.70 19.02 50.32
N GLY A 16 -14.91 19.53 49.10
CA GLY A 16 -15.13 20.96 48.80
C GLY A 16 -16.41 21.10 47.98
N CYS A 17 -17.48 21.58 48.64
CA CYS A 17 -18.68 22.11 47.98
C CYS A 17 -18.28 23.32 47.14
N ALA A 18 -18.42 23.25 45.83
CA ALA A 18 -18.38 24.37 44.92
C ALA A 18 -19.68 24.41 44.12
N LYS A 19 -20.23 25.61 44.06
CA LYS A 19 -21.49 26.07 43.52
C LYS A 19 -21.78 25.51 42.12
N GLN A 20 -23.03 25.15 41.91
CA GLN A 20 -23.71 24.95 40.66
C GLN A 20 -23.79 26.29 39.94
N GLU A 21 -22.93 26.50 38.95
CA GLU A 21 -23.06 27.56 37.96
C GLU A 21 -23.85 27.01 36.76
N ASP A 22 -24.76 27.88 36.29
CA ASP A 22 -25.72 27.60 35.25
C ASP A 22 -25.09 27.00 34.00
N MET A 23 -25.55 25.83 33.60
CA MET A 23 -25.23 25.24 32.28
C MET A 23 -25.98 26.09 31.22
N GLU A 24 -25.23 26.99 30.61
CA GLU A 24 -25.63 27.66 29.38
C GLU A 24 -25.83 26.59 28.29
N ALA A 25 -27.00 26.57 27.68
CA ALA A 25 -27.38 25.61 26.67
C ALA A 25 -26.36 25.60 25.53
N ALA A 26 -25.74 24.47 25.32
CA ALA A 26 -24.84 24.23 24.19
C ALA A 26 -25.54 24.59 22.88
N ALA A 27 -24.93 25.46 22.09
CA ALA A 27 -25.36 25.77 20.75
C ALA A 27 -25.51 24.50 19.92
N PRO A 28 -26.45 24.42 18.98
CA PRO A 28 -26.61 23.24 18.15
C PRO A 28 -25.30 23.00 17.39
N VAL A 29 -24.76 21.77 17.53
CA VAL A 29 -23.65 21.30 16.76
C VAL A 29 -24.00 21.52 15.30
N ALA A 30 -23.17 22.32 14.60
CA ALA A 30 -23.30 22.51 13.16
C ALA A 30 -23.33 21.12 12.51
N ALA A 31 -24.32 20.92 11.62
CA ALA A 31 -24.41 19.69 10.84
C ALA A 31 -23.05 19.44 10.17
N VAL A 32 -22.48 18.26 10.43
CA VAL A 32 -21.33 17.75 9.70
C VAL A 32 -21.69 17.87 8.23
N PRO A 33 -20.88 18.53 7.37
CA PRO A 33 -21.17 18.55 5.95
C PRO A 33 -21.35 17.10 5.51
N GLU A 34 -22.45 16.82 4.80
CA GLU A 34 -22.66 15.55 4.10
C GLU A 34 -21.40 15.30 3.30
N VAL A 35 -20.63 14.30 3.69
CA VAL A 35 -19.55 13.77 2.88
C VAL A 35 -20.26 13.34 1.60
N GLU A 36 -20.03 14.08 0.48
CA GLU A 36 -20.50 13.64 -0.82
C GLU A 36 -20.11 12.18 -0.92
N GLU A 37 -21.12 11.33 -1.07
CA GLU A 37 -20.98 9.90 -1.21
C GLU A 37 -20.02 9.67 -2.39
N MET A 38 -18.72 9.52 -2.08
CA MET A 38 -17.73 9.14 -3.07
C MET A 38 -18.20 7.80 -3.60
N ALA A 39 -18.82 7.84 -4.77
CA ALA A 39 -19.26 6.66 -5.49
C ALA A 39 -18.03 5.76 -5.63
N ALA A 40 -17.95 4.74 -4.77
CA ALA A 40 -16.98 3.68 -4.95
C ALA A 40 -17.24 3.13 -6.36
N SER A 41 -16.25 3.24 -7.23
CA SER A 41 -16.35 2.67 -8.57
C SER A 41 -16.74 1.20 -8.41
N ASP A 42 -17.71 0.72 -9.21
CA ASP A 42 -18.10 -0.70 -9.18
C ASP A 42 -16.98 -1.62 -9.72
N GLY A 43 -15.79 -1.09 -10.01
CA GLY A 43 -14.64 -1.78 -10.57
C GLY A 43 -13.31 -1.33 -9.97
N PRO A 44 -12.19 -1.97 -10.36
CA PRO A 44 -10.86 -1.58 -9.92
C PRO A 44 -10.46 -0.20 -10.46
N ASP A 45 -9.73 0.56 -9.65
CA ASP A 45 -9.22 1.89 -9.99
C ASP A 45 -7.97 1.83 -10.88
N ALA A 46 -7.24 0.71 -10.82
CA ALA A 46 -6.02 0.48 -11.60
C ALA A 46 -5.71 -1.02 -11.70
N TYR A 47 -4.77 -1.34 -12.57
CA TYR A 47 -4.21 -2.69 -12.67
C TYR A 47 -2.70 -2.63 -12.41
N TYR A 48 -2.22 -3.44 -11.46
CA TYR A 48 -0.82 -3.54 -11.09
C TYR A 48 -0.24 -4.88 -11.51
N GLU A 49 0.97 -4.86 -12.03
CA GLU A 49 1.75 -6.07 -12.30
C GLU A 49 3.05 -6.04 -11.51
N TYR A 50 3.35 -7.14 -10.84
CA TYR A 50 4.56 -7.34 -10.06
C TYR A 50 5.43 -8.35 -10.78
N LEU A 51 6.58 -7.92 -11.28
CA LEU A 51 7.56 -8.72 -11.97
C LEU A 51 8.70 -9.03 -11.00
N TRP A 52 8.98 -10.30 -10.78
CA TRP A 52 10.12 -10.74 -9.99
C TRP A 52 11.40 -10.50 -10.77
N CYS A 53 12.35 -9.79 -10.18
CA CYS A 53 13.59 -9.40 -10.83
C CYS A 53 14.80 -9.98 -10.09
N ASN A 54 15.76 -10.46 -10.88
CA ASN A 54 17.05 -10.94 -10.40
C ASN A 54 18.17 -10.10 -10.99
N ARG A 55 19.14 -9.75 -10.15
CA ARG A 55 20.33 -9.05 -10.57
C ARG A 55 21.24 -10.01 -11.37
N GLY A 56 21.65 -9.54 -12.53
CA GLY A 56 22.61 -10.28 -13.37
C GLY A 56 24.07 -10.05 -12.96
N GLU A 57 24.99 -10.70 -13.67
CA GLU A 57 26.42 -10.62 -13.37
C GLU A 57 27.03 -9.23 -13.57
N ASP A 58 26.44 -8.41 -14.45
CA ASP A 58 26.87 -7.05 -14.74
C ASP A 58 26.11 -5.99 -13.92
N TYR A 59 25.32 -6.39 -12.91
CA TYR A 59 24.56 -5.46 -12.13
C TYR A 59 25.45 -4.49 -11.35
N SER A 60 25.19 -3.20 -11.54
CA SER A 60 25.66 -2.10 -10.70
C SER A 60 24.62 -1.01 -10.68
N GLN A 61 24.70 -0.09 -9.71
CA GLN A 61 23.78 1.06 -9.65
C GLN A 61 23.86 1.92 -10.92
N GLU A 62 25.06 2.10 -11.47
CA GLU A 62 25.28 2.86 -12.71
C GLU A 62 24.60 2.14 -13.89
N LYS A 63 24.81 0.83 -14.04
CA LYS A 63 24.16 0.04 -15.09
C LYS A 63 22.65 -0.04 -14.95
N PHE A 64 22.15 -0.10 -13.73
CA PHE A 64 20.71 -0.02 -13.47
C PHE A 64 20.14 1.35 -13.85
N ALA A 65 20.85 2.44 -13.57
CA ALA A 65 20.43 3.78 -14.00
C ALA A 65 20.44 3.92 -15.54
N GLU A 66 21.43 3.34 -16.24
CA GLU A 66 21.45 3.29 -17.71
C GLU A 66 20.26 2.48 -18.26
N LEU A 67 19.99 1.29 -17.66
CA LEU A 67 18.86 0.44 -18.00
C LEU A 67 17.54 1.20 -17.87
N THR A 68 17.29 1.82 -16.72
CA THR A 68 16.03 2.55 -16.46
C THR A 68 15.86 3.76 -17.39
N ALA A 69 16.92 4.51 -17.65
CA ALA A 69 16.89 5.63 -18.59
C ALA A 69 16.58 5.18 -20.03
N ASN A 70 17.21 4.09 -20.48
CA ASN A 70 16.95 3.51 -21.79
C ASN A 70 15.53 2.95 -21.89
N TRP A 71 15.05 2.21 -20.86
CA TRP A 71 13.67 1.70 -20.80
C TRP A 71 12.64 2.84 -20.89
N ASN A 72 12.82 3.92 -20.14
CA ASN A 72 11.96 5.10 -20.22
C ASN A 72 11.93 5.69 -21.64
N SER A 73 13.09 5.78 -22.31
CA SER A 73 13.16 6.27 -23.69
C SER A 73 12.43 5.36 -24.69
N VAL A 74 12.49 4.04 -24.47
CA VAL A 74 11.74 3.08 -25.28
C VAL A 74 10.23 3.29 -25.09
N ILE A 75 9.77 3.38 -23.83
CA ILE A 75 8.35 3.61 -23.54
C ILE A 75 7.86 4.94 -24.10
N ASP A 76 8.66 6.03 -24.01
CA ASP A 76 8.31 7.33 -24.57
C ASP A 76 8.18 7.32 -26.10
N GLY A 77 8.90 6.43 -26.77
CA GLY A 77 8.85 6.25 -28.23
C GLY A 77 7.73 5.34 -28.72
N MET A 78 6.99 4.71 -27.83
CA MET A 78 5.93 3.76 -28.19
C MET A 78 4.57 4.44 -28.24
N ASP A 79 3.74 4.00 -29.20
CA ASP A 79 2.30 4.30 -29.19
C ASP A 79 1.60 3.24 -28.32
N ALA A 80 1.64 3.43 -27.01
CA ALA A 80 1.14 2.50 -26.01
C ALA A 80 0.39 3.25 -24.90
N PRO A 81 -0.49 2.56 -24.16
CA PRO A 81 -1.18 3.13 -23.01
C PRO A 81 -0.20 3.70 -21.97
N ALA A 82 -0.62 4.76 -21.30
CA ALA A 82 0.14 5.38 -20.21
C ALA A 82 0.35 4.39 -19.06
N LEU A 83 1.55 4.40 -18.48
CA LEU A 83 1.89 3.56 -17.33
C LEU A 83 2.80 4.31 -16.36
N ALA A 84 2.71 3.95 -15.07
CA ALA A 84 3.75 4.26 -14.10
C ALA A 84 4.56 3.00 -13.77
N ALA A 85 5.81 3.19 -13.36
CA ALA A 85 6.69 2.09 -12.98
C ALA A 85 7.43 2.40 -11.67
N PHE A 86 7.59 1.35 -10.85
CA PHE A 86 8.23 1.42 -9.56
C PHE A 86 9.20 0.25 -9.39
N GLY A 87 10.24 0.45 -8.57
CA GLY A 87 11.11 -0.61 -8.10
C GLY A 87 10.86 -0.84 -6.61
N TYR A 88 10.66 -2.09 -6.18
CA TYR A 88 10.53 -2.43 -4.76
C TYR A 88 11.66 -3.36 -4.33
N ILE A 89 12.37 -2.95 -3.28
CA ILE A 89 13.47 -3.74 -2.68
C ILE A 89 13.02 -4.20 -1.29
N PRO A 90 13.09 -5.51 -0.97
CA PRO A 90 12.65 -6.03 0.32
C PRO A 90 13.53 -5.52 1.45
N ARG A 91 12.90 -5.22 2.60
CA ARG A 91 13.59 -4.80 3.82
C ARG A 91 13.72 -5.99 4.77
N GLY A 92 14.95 -6.23 5.21
CA GLY A 92 15.25 -7.12 6.33
C GLY A 92 15.30 -8.62 6.04
N ALA A 93 14.77 -9.10 4.94
CA ALA A 93 14.87 -10.49 4.53
C ALA A 93 15.20 -10.61 3.04
N GLU A 94 16.06 -11.55 2.68
CA GLU A 94 16.22 -11.96 1.30
C GLU A 94 14.97 -12.74 0.87
N MET A 95 14.46 -12.42 -0.32
CA MET A 95 13.33 -13.14 -0.88
C MET A 95 13.83 -14.38 -1.62
N GLU A 96 13.15 -15.51 -1.45
CA GLU A 96 13.47 -16.71 -2.20
C GLU A 96 13.08 -16.54 -3.67
N GLY A 97 14.07 -16.61 -4.57
CA GLY A 97 13.86 -16.61 -6.01
C GLY A 97 13.91 -15.27 -6.71
N TYR A 98 14.04 -14.13 -5.99
CA TYR A 98 14.21 -12.80 -6.60
C TYR A 98 14.86 -11.79 -5.66
N ASP A 99 15.49 -10.76 -6.24
CA ASP A 99 16.18 -9.69 -5.50
C ASP A 99 15.30 -8.45 -5.27
N GLY A 100 14.25 -8.29 -6.06
CA GLY A 100 13.33 -7.16 -5.99
C GLY A 100 12.20 -7.28 -6.99
N LEU A 101 11.36 -6.27 -7.03
CA LEU A 101 10.20 -6.23 -7.91
C LEU A 101 10.30 -5.02 -8.84
N TRP A 102 10.00 -5.25 -10.12
CA TRP A 102 9.62 -4.18 -11.03
C TRP A 102 8.09 -4.15 -11.08
N VAL A 103 7.50 -3.03 -10.73
CA VAL A 103 6.05 -2.90 -10.61
C VAL A 103 5.55 -1.94 -11.66
N LEU A 104 4.56 -2.38 -12.43
CA LEU A 104 3.88 -1.58 -13.45
C LEU A 104 2.47 -1.26 -12.98
N ARG A 105 2.05 -0.01 -13.10
CA ARG A 105 0.67 0.44 -12.88
C ARG A 105 0.07 0.89 -14.19
N TRP A 106 -1.04 0.31 -14.54
CA TRP A 106 -1.86 0.60 -15.71
C TRP A 106 -3.23 1.14 -15.28
N ASN A 107 -3.92 1.86 -16.15
CA ASN A 107 -5.29 2.27 -15.86
C ASN A 107 -6.27 1.08 -15.90
N SER A 108 -5.96 0.04 -16.67
CA SER A 108 -6.77 -1.18 -16.75
C SER A 108 -5.94 -2.40 -17.15
N LYS A 109 -6.49 -3.61 -16.94
CA LYS A 109 -5.94 -4.86 -17.48
C LYS A 109 -5.84 -4.83 -19.01
N GLY A 110 -6.79 -4.17 -19.70
CA GLY A 110 -6.76 -4.00 -21.14
C GLY A 110 -5.58 -3.17 -21.60
N ASP A 111 -5.26 -2.10 -20.87
CA ASP A 111 -4.09 -1.26 -21.16
C ASP A 111 -2.79 -2.03 -20.94
N SER A 112 -2.72 -2.85 -19.88
CA SER A 112 -1.57 -3.74 -19.67
C SER A 112 -1.36 -4.67 -20.87
N ALA A 113 -2.42 -5.36 -21.33
CA ALA A 113 -2.31 -6.25 -22.47
C ALA A 113 -1.84 -5.53 -23.75
N ALA A 114 -2.39 -4.35 -24.04
CA ALA A 114 -2.00 -3.54 -25.20
C ALA A 114 -0.56 -3.03 -25.05
N GLY A 115 -0.14 -2.59 -23.85
CA GLY A 115 1.22 -2.15 -23.57
C GLY A 115 2.26 -3.25 -23.78
N TRP A 116 2.00 -4.45 -23.30
CA TRP A 116 2.87 -5.61 -23.51
C TRP A 116 2.96 -6.02 -24.98
N GLU A 117 1.84 -5.98 -25.72
CA GLU A 117 1.83 -6.26 -27.17
C GLU A 117 2.69 -5.22 -27.91
N ALA A 118 2.51 -3.94 -27.62
CA ALA A 118 3.29 -2.86 -28.23
C ALA A 118 4.78 -2.99 -27.89
N TYR A 119 5.13 -3.29 -26.63
CA TYR A 119 6.52 -3.48 -26.21
C TYR A 119 7.18 -4.66 -26.91
N ALA A 120 6.50 -5.81 -27.00
CA ALA A 120 7.01 -7.00 -27.68
C ALA A 120 7.20 -6.80 -29.19
N ALA A 121 6.37 -5.98 -29.83
CA ALA A 121 6.48 -5.62 -31.24
C ALA A 121 7.55 -4.56 -31.52
N SER A 122 8.01 -3.82 -30.51
CA SER A 122 8.99 -2.74 -30.64
C SER A 122 10.40 -3.29 -30.85
N GLU A 123 11.07 -2.89 -31.95
CA GLU A 123 12.49 -3.19 -32.16
C GLU A 123 13.37 -2.57 -31.06
N ALA A 124 13.00 -1.39 -30.56
CA ALA A 124 13.70 -0.72 -29.45
C ALA A 124 13.52 -1.50 -28.13
N GLY A 125 12.32 -2.04 -27.85
CA GLY A 125 12.07 -2.91 -26.69
C GLY A 125 12.90 -4.19 -26.75
N GLN A 126 12.93 -4.87 -27.89
CA GLN A 126 13.73 -6.06 -28.08
C GLN A 126 15.24 -5.78 -27.93
N ALA A 127 15.72 -4.65 -28.46
CA ALA A 127 17.10 -4.23 -28.30
C ALA A 127 17.44 -3.90 -26.83
N HIS A 128 16.51 -3.29 -26.09
CA HIS A 128 16.64 -3.05 -24.65
C HIS A 128 16.85 -4.36 -23.90
N GLU A 129 15.94 -5.31 -24.06
CA GLU A 129 16.01 -6.62 -23.40
C GLU A 129 17.34 -7.33 -23.68
N ALA A 130 17.79 -7.35 -24.96
CA ALA A 130 19.04 -7.96 -25.33
C ALA A 130 20.27 -7.26 -24.73
N THR A 131 20.22 -5.93 -24.60
CA THR A 131 21.35 -5.11 -24.11
C THR A 131 21.54 -5.25 -22.61
N TYR A 132 20.44 -5.35 -21.85
CA TYR A 132 20.47 -5.30 -20.39
C TYR A 132 20.18 -6.64 -19.71
N ALA A 133 20.11 -7.74 -20.46
CA ALA A 133 19.83 -9.08 -19.94
C ALA A 133 20.79 -9.54 -18.82
N SER A 134 22.08 -9.11 -18.89
CA SER A 134 23.07 -9.40 -17.85
C SER A 134 23.07 -8.42 -16.68
N VAL A 135 22.29 -7.32 -16.76
CA VAL A 135 22.17 -6.33 -15.70
C VAL A 135 21.01 -6.68 -14.77
N LEU A 136 19.82 -6.85 -15.33
CA LEU A 136 18.60 -7.19 -14.57
C LEU A 136 17.70 -8.06 -15.45
N SER A 137 17.24 -9.15 -14.89
CA SER A 137 16.24 -10.02 -15.53
C SER A 137 14.96 -9.98 -14.72
N CYS A 138 13.90 -9.43 -15.30
CA CYS A 138 12.57 -9.41 -14.67
C CYS A 138 11.66 -10.44 -15.32
N GLY A 139 10.72 -10.98 -14.53
CA GLY A 139 9.79 -11.99 -14.98
C GLY A 139 8.84 -11.51 -16.06
N ASN A 140 8.70 -12.29 -17.10
CA ASN A 140 7.79 -12.03 -18.22
C ASN A 140 6.72 -13.11 -18.38
N GLU A 141 6.76 -14.18 -17.57
CA GLU A 141 5.84 -15.31 -17.63
C GLU A 141 4.71 -15.10 -16.60
N VAL A 142 3.49 -14.90 -17.12
CA VAL A 142 2.29 -14.66 -16.31
C VAL A 142 1.99 -15.87 -15.42
N GLY A 143 1.74 -15.62 -14.13
CA GLY A 143 1.45 -16.65 -13.14
C GLY A 143 2.68 -17.39 -12.59
N VAL A 144 3.88 -17.15 -13.14
CA VAL A 144 5.14 -17.76 -12.68
C VAL A 144 6.04 -16.72 -12.00
N ASN A 145 6.32 -15.64 -12.67
CA ASN A 145 7.17 -14.56 -12.18
C ASN A 145 6.66 -13.16 -12.58
N ARG A 146 5.43 -13.07 -13.13
CA ARG A 146 4.66 -11.87 -13.36
C ARG A 146 3.24 -12.08 -12.86
N PHE A 147 2.80 -11.26 -11.91
CA PHE A 147 1.53 -11.39 -11.20
C PHE A 147 0.72 -10.12 -11.28
N GLY A 148 -0.51 -10.23 -11.79
CA GLY A 148 -1.43 -9.11 -11.97
C GLY A 148 -2.43 -8.99 -10.81
N PHE A 149 -2.74 -7.74 -10.43
CA PHE A 149 -3.72 -7.43 -9.39
C PHE A 149 -4.65 -6.31 -9.84
N ASN A 150 -5.94 -6.52 -9.65
CA ASN A 150 -6.93 -5.46 -9.72
C ASN A 150 -6.81 -4.62 -8.45
N ALA A 151 -6.45 -3.36 -8.56
CA ALA A 151 -6.22 -2.47 -7.43
C ALA A 151 -7.45 -1.61 -7.13
N TYR A 152 -7.81 -1.56 -5.85
CA TYR A 152 -8.85 -0.71 -5.29
C TYR A 152 -8.20 0.31 -4.37
N ILE A 153 -8.43 1.59 -4.62
CA ILE A 153 -7.83 2.73 -3.91
C ILE A 153 -8.96 3.50 -3.22
N PRO A 154 -9.38 3.09 -2.00
CA PRO A 154 -10.59 3.61 -1.35
C PRO A 154 -10.53 5.09 -0.96
N GLN A 155 -9.35 5.68 -0.98
CA GLN A 155 -9.15 7.11 -0.74
C GLN A 155 -8.10 7.65 -1.72
N PRO A 156 -8.17 8.93 -2.12
CA PRO A 156 -7.17 9.53 -2.97
C PRO A 156 -5.80 9.58 -2.25
N MET A 157 -4.74 9.42 -3.02
CA MET A 157 -3.38 9.59 -2.53
C MET A 157 -3.18 11.03 -2.02
N PRO A 158 -2.71 11.24 -0.78
CA PRO A 158 -2.53 12.58 -0.25
C PRO A 158 -1.41 13.33 -0.97
N ALA A 159 -1.53 14.65 -1.09
CA ALA A 159 -0.52 15.49 -1.74
C ALA A 159 0.85 15.47 -1.03
N SER A 160 0.87 15.10 0.25
CA SER A 160 2.08 14.90 1.05
C SER A 160 2.87 13.64 0.68
N PHE A 161 2.25 12.68 0.00
CA PHE A 161 2.94 11.54 -0.58
C PHE A 161 3.35 11.86 -2.02
N THR A 162 4.63 12.03 -2.25
CA THR A 162 5.18 12.36 -3.58
C THR A 162 5.96 11.21 -4.20
N GLY A 163 6.29 10.16 -3.44
CA GLY A 163 7.22 9.11 -3.85
C GLY A 163 8.67 9.58 -3.93
N GLU A 164 8.91 10.88 -3.71
CA GLU A 164 10.23 11.50 -3.71
C GLU A 164 10.43 12.35 -2.43
N PRO A 165 11.62 12.39 -1.81
CA PRO A 165 12.82 11.64 -2.23
C PRO A 165 12.69 10.13 -2.02
N SER A 166 13.26 9.35 -2.93
CA SER A 166 13.34 7.89 -2.82
C SER A 166 14.43 7.48 -1.81
N PRO A 167 14.26 6.31 -1.12
CA PRO A 167 13.10 5.45 -1.18
C PRO A 167 11.94 5.96 -0.31
N TYR A 168 10.70 5.75 -0.76
CA TYR A 168 9.55 5.77 0.13
C TYR A 168 9.36 4.40 0.77
N PHE A 169 8.52 4.31 1.79
CA PHE A 169 8.28 3.07 2.53
C PHE A 169 6.90 2.49 2.24
N LEU A 170 6.83 1.18 2.10
CA LEU A 170 5.56 0.47 2.01
C LEU A 170 5.62 -0.87 2.76
N THR A 171 4.44 -1.34 3.17
CA THR A 171 4.25 -2.71 3.65
C THR A 171 3.22 -3.42 2.79
N ASN A 172 3.46 -4.70 2.51
CA ASN A 172 2.53 -5.58 1.83
C ASN A 172 2.13 -6.72 2.75
N THR A 173 0.83 -6.98 2.86
CA THR A 173 0.25 -8.01 3.72
C THR A 173 -0.72 -8.85 2.90
N PHE A 174 -0.50 -10.15 2.81
CA PHE A 174 -1.42 -11.07 2.15
C PHE A 174 -2.47 -11.58 3.13
N CYS A 175 -3.74 -11.55 2.73
CA CYS A 175 -4.87 -11.88 3.57
C CYS A 175 -5.81 -12.88 2.87
N ALA A 176 -6.34 -13.82 3.63
CA ALA A 176 -7.39 -14.73 3.18
C ALA A 176 -8.69 -14.44 3.94
N PHE A 177 -9.83 -14.46 3.24
CA PHE A 177 -11.12 -14.30 3.88
C PHE A 177 -11.43 -15.46 4.83
N ASN A 178 -12.00 -15.15 5.96
CA ASN A 178 -12.50 -16.14 6.91
C ASN A 178 -13.75 -16.84 6.33
N ASP A 179 -14.09 -18.00 6.88
CA ASP A 179 -15.23 -18.81 6.42
C ASP A 179 -16.53 -17.98 6.34
N GLY A 180 -17.13 -17.97 5.15
CA GLY A 180 -18.37 -17.24 4.86
C GLY A 180 -18.23 -15.73 4.72
N LYS A 181 -17.02 -15.21 4.72
CA LYS A 181 -16.70 -13.81 4.47
C LYS A 181 -16.21 -13.60 3.04
N GLY A 182 -16.19 -12.33 2.59
CA GLY A 182 -15.78 -11.98 1.25
C GLY A 182 -15.54 -10.48 1.05
N PRO A 183 -15.34 -10.06 -0.22
CA PRO A 183 -15.04 -8.66 -0.55
C PRO A 183 -16.04 -7.66 0.00
N GLU A 184 -17.34 -8.00 -0.01
CA GLU A 184 -18.39 -7.13 0.52
C GLU A 184 -18.30 -6.91 2.03
N ASP A 185 -17.84 -7.92 2.81
CA ASP A 185 -17.64 -7.76 4.24
C ASP A 185 -16.42 -6.87 4.50
N LEU A 186 -15.34 -7.06 3.73
CA LEU A 186 -14.17 -6.20 3.79
C LEU A 186 -14.54 -4.74 3.45
N ARG A 187 -15.29 -4.53 2.38
CA ARG A 187 -15.75 -3.20 1.97
C ARG A 187 -16.54 -2.50 3.07
N LYS A 188 -17.44 -3.20 3.76
CA LYS A 188 -18.22 -2.62 4.88
C LYS A 188 -17.32 -2.12 6.00
N VAL A 189 -16.31 -2.88 6.40
CA VAL A 189 -15.37 -2.45 7.46
C VAL A 189 -14.51 -1.29 6.96
N VAL A 190 -13.97 -1.39 5.75
CA VAL A 190 -13.12 -0.33 5.17
C VAL A 190 -13.90 0.99 5.07
N MET A 191 -15.07 0.98 4.45
CA MET A 191 -15.85 2.19 4.20
C MET A 191 -16.52 2.72 5.46
N GLY A 192 -17.02 1.82 6.35
CA GLY A 192 -17.82 2.19 7.52
C GLY A 192 -17.02 2.50 8.78
N GLU A 193 -15.80 1.96 8.90
CA GLU A 193 -15.01 2.08 10.12
C GLU A 193 -13.61 2.64 9.84
N TYR A 194 -12.87 2.06 8.89
CA TYR A 194 -11.47 2.42 8.66
C TYR A 194 -11.31 3.81 8.03
N LEU A 195 -12.02 4.11 6.93
CA LEU A 195 -11.93 5.42 6.28
C LEU A 195 -12.38 6.59 7.16
N PRO A 196 -13.48 6.51 7.95
CA PRO A 196 -13.81 7.54 8.92
C PRO A 196 -12.71 7.80 9.96
N LEU A 197 -12.05 6.73 10.44
CA LEU A 197 -10.92 6.86 11.35
C LEU A 197 -9.72 7.53 10.68
N LEU A 198 -9.40 7.18 9.43
CA LEU A 198 -8.34 7.83 8.67
C LEU A 198 -8.62 9.29 8.38
N ALA A 199 -9.87 9.64 8.08
CA ALA A 199 -10.28 11.03 7.87
C ALA A 199 -10.04 11.87 9.14
N ALA A 200 -10.46 11.37 10.31
CA ALA A 200 -10.19 12.03 11.58
C ALA A 200 -8.68 12.15 11.90
N ALA A 201 -7.90 11.12 11.55
CA ALA A 201 -6.44 11.16 11.72
C ALA A 201 -5.77 12.17 10.78
N SER A 202 -6.24 12.26 9.53
CA SER A 202 -5.76 13.24 8.53
C SER A 202 -6.09 14.68 8.95
N ASP A 203 -7.28 14.93 9.48
CA ASP A 203 -7.65 16.24 10.03
C ASP A 203 -6.74 16.66 11.19
N ALA A 204 -6.34 15.70 12.02
CA ALA A 204 -5.40 15.92 13.14
C ALA A 204 -3.95 16.08 12.70
N ASN A 205 -3.55 15.46 11.57
CA ASN A 205 -2.20 15.51 11.00
C ASN A 205 -2.26 15.63 9.46
N PRO A 206 -2.51 16.82 8.92
CA PRO A 206 -2.64 17.04 7.48
C PRO A 206 -1.35 16.83 6.68
N GLU A 207 -0.20 16.73 7.36
CA GLU A 207 1.09 16.42 6.73
C GLU A 207 1.34 14.91 6.58
N SER A 208 0.42 14.05 7.07
CA SER A 208 0.57 12.60 6.91
C SER A 208 0.56 12.23 5.44
N SER A 209 1.53 11.41 5.06
CA SER A 209 1.66 10.89 3.70
C SER A 209 0.99 9.52 3.53
N TYR A 210 0.33 9.01 4.56
CA TYR A 210 -0.26 7.68 4.55
C TYR A 210 -1.39 7.54 3.54
N TRP A 211 -1.30 6.48 2.74
CA TRP A 211 -2.39 5.97 1.92
C TRP A 211 -2.26 4.45 1.77
N PHE A 212 -3.29 3.82 1.24
CA PHE A 212 -3.28 2.36 1.04
C PHE A 212 -4.04 1.97 -0.22
N MET A 213 -3.77 0.75 -0.67
CA MET A 213 -4.58 0.09 -1.67
C MET A 213 -4.82 -1.37 -1.30
N ILE A 214 -5.87 -1.95 -1.87
CA ILE A 214 -6.21 -3.35 -1.77
C ILE A 214 -6.09 -3.95 -3.17
N GLY A 215 -5.26 -4.99 -3.32
CA GLY A 215 -5.07 -5.69 -4.57
C GLY A 215 -5.80 -7.03 -4.58
N ALA A 216 -6.74 -7.23 -5.49
CA ALA A 216 -7.34 -8.52 -5.74
C ALA A 216 -6.56 -9.26 -6.83
N PRO A 217 -5.99 -10.46 -6.56
CA PRO A 217 -5.17 -11.18 -7.52
C PRO A 217 -5.98 -11.59 -8.76
N ASP A 218 -5.35 -11.43 -9.92
CA ASP A 218 -5.90 -11.81 -11.22
C ASP A 218 -5.18 -13.06 -11.78
N PHE A 219 -4.97 -14.05 -10.91
CA PHE A 219 -4.34 -15.34 -11.21
C PHE A 219 -4.85 -16.41 -10.24
N GLU A 220 -4.87 -17.67 -10.70
CA GLU A 220 -5.42 -18.78 -9.91
C GLU A 220 -4.39 -19.42 -8.98
N GLU A 221 -3.15 -19.62 -9.44
CA GLU A 221 -2.09 -20.23 -8.64
C GLU A 221 -1.49 -19.24 -7.64
N ARG A 222 -1.43 -19.64 -6.38
CA ARG A 222 -0.91 -18.84 -5.26
C ARG A 222 0.45 -19.39 -4.81
N ILE A 223 1.53 -18.69 -5.14
CA ILE A 223 2.90 -19.10 -4.77
C ILE A 223 3.15 -18.92 -3.27
N SER A 224 2.56 -17.88 -2.67
CA SER A 224 2.73 -17.54 -1.25
C SER A 224 1.73 -18.22 -0.31
N GLY A 225 1.05 -19.29 -0.76
CA GLY A 225 -0.05 -19.90 -0.04
C GLY A 225 -1.41 -19.25 -0.38
N PRO A 226 -2.52 -19.73 0.20
CA PRO A 226 -3.84 -19.20 -0.08
C PRO A 226 -3.98 -17.77 0.44
N PHE A 227 -4.33 -16.85 -0.45
CA PHE A 227 -4.76 -15.50 -0.11
C PHE A 227 -5.79 -15.02 -1.14
N ASP A 228 -6.67 -14.12 -0.73
CA ASP A 228 -7.74 -13.58 -1.56
C ASP A 228 -7.47 -12.13 -1.96
N PHE A 229 -6.68 -11.42 -1.15
CA PHE A 229 -6.25 -10.06 -1.44
C PHE A 229 -4.92 -9.76 -0.78
N ASN A 230 -4.24 -8.72 -1.25
CA ASN A 230 -3.17 -8.08 -0.52
C ASN A 230 -3.56 -6.66 -0.09
N TRP A 231 -3.08 -6.27 1.09
CA TRP A 231 -3.23 -4.93 1.62
C TRP A 231 -1.87 -4.25 1.60
N ILE A 232 -1.76 -3.13 0.90
CA ILE A 232 -0.51 -2.40 0.75
C ILE A 232 -0.66 -1.03 1.35
N ASN A 233 0.17 -0.73 2.34
CA ASN A 233 0.25 0.58 2.98
C ASN A 233 1.47 1.33 2.47
N TYR A 234 1.35 2.64 2.30
CA TYR A 234 2.40 3.52 1.79
C TYR A 234 2.61 4.70 2.72
N TRP A 235 3.88 5.08 2.91
CA TRP A 235 4.33 6.28 3.63
C TRP A 235 5.53 6.88 2.92
N GLN A 236 5.71 8.19 3.08
CA GLN A 236 6.89 8.86 2.51
C GLN A 236 8.20 8.39 3.16
N THR A 237 8.17 8.00 4.43
CA THR A 237 9.35 7.53 5.17
C THR A 237 9.05 6.31 6.05
N VAL A 238 10.10 5.52 6.31
CA VAL A 238 10.04 4.39 7.27
C VAL A 238 9.61 4.87 8.66
N GLN A 239 10.18 5.99 9.13
CA GLN A 239 9.89 6.52 10.47
C GLN A 239 8.39 6.88 10.62
N GLU A 240 7.80 7.47 9.59
CA GLU A 240 6.36 7.76 9.59
C GLU A 240 5.56 6.46 9.63
N GLY A 241 5.90 5.47 8.80
CA GLY A 241 5.23 4.18 8.77
C GLY A 241 5.27 3.45 10.10
N GLU A 242 6.44 3.38 10.73
CA GLU A 242 6.61 2.73 12.04
C GLU A 242 5.86 3.47 13.17
N SER A 243 5.94 4.81 13.19
CA SER A 243 5.29 5.60 14.23
C SER A 243 3.78 5.61 14.09
N SER A 244 3.24 5.76 12.87
CA SER A 244 1.79 5.76 12.64
C SER A 244 1.17 4.38 12.86
N SER A 245 1.84 3.31 12.44
CA SER A 245 1.38 1.93 12.71
C SER A 245 1.37 1.63 14.22
N THR A 246 2.38 2.08 14.95
CA THR A 246 2.43 1.94 16.41
C THR A 246 1.32 2.72 17.09
N ALA A 247 1.10 3.98 16.68
CA ALA A 247 0.03 4.81 17.22
C ALA A 247 -1.36 4.24 16.94
N PHE A 248 -1.59 3.74 15.70
CA PHE A 248 -2.83 3.08 15.31
C PHE A 248 -3.11 1.85 16.18
N ALA A 249 -2.14 0.96 16.32
CA ALA A 249 -2.27 -0.25 17.13
C ALA A 249 -2.47 0.02 18.64
N ALA A 250 -2.03 1.18 19.13
CA ALA A 250 -2.18 1.59 20.52
C ALA A 250 -3.50 2.32 20.82
N SER A 251 -4.18 2.87 19.81
CA SER A 251 -5.45 3.57 19.98
C SER A 251 -6.62 2.61 20.18
N GLU A 252 -7.64 3.03 20.94
CA GLU A 252 -8.86 2.23 21.14
C GLU A 252 -9.62 2.03 19.82
N GLU A 253 -9.73 3.08 19.02
CA GLU A 253 -10.37 3.07 17.71
C GLU A 253 -9.62 2.17 16.72
N GLY A 254 -8.30 2.23 16.69
CA GLY A 254 -7.47 1.36 15.86
C GLY A 254 -7.64 -0.11 16.24
N GLN A 255 -7.67 -0.43 17.54
CA GLN A 255 -7.92 -1.79 18.03
C GLN A 255 -9.32 -2.28 17.65
N ALA A 256 -10.34 -1.43 17.71
CA ALA A 256 -11.69 -1.79 17.29
C ALA A 256 -11.75 -2.12 15.80
N VAL A 257 -11.14 -1.29 14.93
CA VAL A 257 -11.07 -1.56 13.48
C VAL A 257 -10.28 -2.84 13.20
N MET A 258 -9.14 -3.05 13.88
CA MET A 258 -8.36 -4.29 13.73
C MET A 258 -9.15 -5.53 14.13
N ALA A 259 -9.98 -5.44 15.17
CA ALA A 259 -10.87 -6.54 15.57
C ALA A 259 -11.93 -6.82 14.48
N SER A 260 -12.58 -5.77 13.93
CA SER A 260 -13.56 -5.92 12.84
C SER A 260 -12.91 -6.51 11.57
N LEU A 261 -11.70 -6.07 11.19
CA LEU A 261 -10.95 -6.65 10.08
C LEU A 261 -10.58 -8.11 10.34
N GLY A 262 -10.19 -8.45 11.57
CA GLY A 262 -9.87 -9.81 11.99
C GLY A 262 -11.07 -10.80 11.96
N GLU A 263 -12.30 -10.28 12.08
CA GLU A 263 -13.51 -11.08 11.86
C GLU A 263 -13.75 -11.39 10.37
N VAL A 264 -13.22 -10.57 9.48
CA VAL A 264 -13.41 -10.70 8.02
C VAL A 264 -12.29 -11.51 7.37
N ALA A 265 -11.04 -11.31 7.77
CA ALA A 265 -9.90 -11.93 7.13
C ALA A 265 -8.77 -12.25 8.12
N THR A 266 -8.01 -13.28 7.79
CA THR A 266 -6.75 -13.62 8.46
C THR A 266 -5.59 -13.21 7.55
N CYS A 267 -4.68 -12.40 8.08
CA CYS A 267 -3.56 -11.86 7.34
C CYS A 267 -2.22 -12.44 7.83
N GLN A 268 -1.27 -12.55 6.91
CA GLN A 268 0.13 -12.86 7.22
C GLN A 268 0.81 -11.65 7.87
N ASP A 269 2.03 -11.84 8.37
CA ASP A 269 2.84 -10.73 8.86
C ASP A 269 3.18 -9.76 7.71
N PRO A 270 3.11 -8.43 7.95
CA PRO A 270 3.42 -7.45 6.95
C PRO A 270 4.89 -7.48 6.57
N GLN A 271 5.16 -7.48 5.27
CA GLN A 271 6.50 -7.38 4.73
C GLN A 271 6.80 -5.94 4.32
N GLY A 272 7.92 -5.40 4.79
CA GLY A 272 8.38 -4.05 4.48
C GLY A 272 9.21 -4.00 3.20
N TRP A 273 9.08 -2.89 2.46
CA TRP A 273 9.80 -2.63 1.22
C TRP A 273 10.27 -1.19 1.13
N ASP A 274 11.38 -0.97 0.45
CA ASP A 274 11.82 0.33 -0.05
C ASP A 274 11.29 0.52 -1.47
N GLY A 275 10.48 1.56 -1.69
CA GLY A 275 9.90 1.87 -2.98
C GLY A 275 10.65 2.99 -3.70
N TYR A 276 10.85 2.83 -5.00
CA TYR A 276 11.53 3.77 -5.89
C TYR A 276 10.64 4.10 -7.07
N LEU A 277 10.48 5.38 -7.39
CA LEU A 277 9.79 5.81 -8.59
C LEU A 277 10.73 5.67 -9.79
N ILE A 278 10.34 4.87 -10.79
CA ILE A 278 11.07 4.69 -12.04
C ILE A 278 10.47 5.55 -13.16
N ARG A 279 9.13 5.61 -13.20
CA ARG A 279 8.37 6.37 -14.20
C ARG A 279 7.08 6.88 -13.59
N SER A 280 6.78 8.15 -13.79
CA SER A 280 5.49 8.78 -13.48
C SER A 280 4.86 9.26 -14.79
N ASN A 281 3.92 8.51 -15.32
CA ASN A 281 3.20 8.90 -16.53
C ASN A 281 1.79 8.29 -16.53
N VAL A 282 1.08 8.50 -15.44
CA VAL A 282 -0.36 8.27 -15.38
C VAL A 282 -0.98 9.58 -14.95
N ASP A 283 -2.01 10.02 -15.64
CA ASP A 283 -2.83 11.12 -15.17
C ASP A 283 -3.42 10.70 -13.82
N ALA A 284 -3.06 11.47 -12.78
CA ALA A 284 -3.46 11.21 -11.40
C ALA A 284 -4.93 11.60 -11.19
#